data_326249925d15cc4eaab3688a513b2e7b
#
_entry.id   326249925d15cc4eaab3688a513b2e7b
#
_cell.length_a   1.000
_cell.length_b   1.000
_cell.length_c   1.000
_cell.angle_alpha   90.00
_cell.angle_beta   90.00
_cell.angle_gamma   90.00
#
_symmetry.space_group_name_H-M   'P 1'
#
loop_
_entity.id
_entity.type
_entity.pdbx_description
1 polymer ?
#
loop_
_entity_poly.entity_id
_entity_poly.type
_entity_poly.pdbx_seq_one_letter_code
_entity_poly.pdbx_strand_id
1 'polypeptide(L)'
;MLPNNIIIGTPLVDLSLLGITLTEVTVTDEERFLPKLLVKHEFFKSTSQLRKNRSDLWRTLDKLDFEEIKIGHKRVWIVVGE
;
A
#
# COMPACT_ATOMS: atom_id res chain seq x y z
N MET A 1 9.94 -3.32 -10.44
CA MET A 1 9.97 -4.07 -9.17
C MET A 1 8.82 -3.62 -8.26
N LEU A 2 8.12 -4.55 -7.62
CA LEU A 2 7.03 -4.21 -6.72
C LEU A 2 7.60 -3.75 -5.37
N PRO A 3 7.02 -2.69 -4.77
CA PRO A 3 7.49 -2.23 -3.45
C PRO A 3 7.05 -3.20 -2.35
N ASN A 4 7.85 -3.26 -1.29
CA ASN A 4 7.50 -4.00 -0.07
C ASN A 4 6.63 -3.15 0.85
N ASN A 5 6.83 -1.83 0.83
CA ASN A 5 6.14 -0.88 1.69
C ASN A 5 5.72 0.34 0.90
N ILE A 6 4.51 0.83 1.14
CA ILE A 6 4.01 2.08 0.55
C ILE A 6 3.61 2.99 1.71
N ILE A 7 4.16 4.20 1.73
CA ILE A 7 3.88 5.19 2.75
C ILE A 7 3.01 6.28 2.13
N ILE A 8 1.84 6.50 2.71
CA ILE A 8 0.88 7.51 2.25
C ILE A 8 0.95 8.72 3.19
N GLY A 9 1.26 9.87 2.62
CA GLY A 9 1.39 11.10 3.40
C GLY A 9 2.66 11.10 4.25
N THR A 10 2.60 11.75 5.39
CA THR A 10 3.73 11.84 6.32
C THR A 10 3.50 10.89 7.49
N PRO A 11 4.38 9.88 7.67
CA PRO A 11 4.21 8.95 8.79
C PRO A 11 4.46 9.67 10.14
N LEU A 12 3.66 9.31 11.14
CA LEU A 12 3.75 9.92 12.47
C LEU A 12 4.74 9.20 13.38
N VAL A 13 5.26 8.06 12.97
CA VAL A 13 6.21 7.27 13.76
C VAL A 13 7.45 6.96 12.92
N ASP A 14 8.55 6.65 13.60
CA ASP A 14 9.76 6.19 12.93
C ASP A 14 9.47 4.84 12.26
N LEU A 15 9.84 4.72 10.99
CA LEU A 15 9.59 3.49 10.22
C LEU A 15 10.29 2.27 10.82
N SER A 16 11.42 2.46 11.49
CA SER A 16 12.13 1.36 12.14
C SER A 16 11.30 0.73 13.27
N LEU A 17 10.42 1.51 13.90
CA LEU A 17 9.52 1.02 14.93
C LEU A 17 8.42 0.11 14.36
N LEU A 18 8.18 0.20 13.05
CA LEU A 18 7.21 -0.64 12.35
C LEU A 18 7.84 -1.90 11.76
N GLY A 19 9.14 -2.12 11.99
CA GLY A 19 9.85 -3.27 11.46
C GLY A 19 10.29 -3.13 10.00
N ILE A 20 10.17 -1.93 9.42
CA ILE A 20 10.60 -1.66 8.06
C ILE A 20 12.11 -1.45 8.03
N THR A 21 12.80 -2.23 7.21
CA THR A 21 14.27 -2.19 7.13
C THR A 21 14.74 -1.46 5.88
N LEU A 22 16.01 -1.05 5.86
CA LEU A 22 16.61 -0.39 4.71
C LEU A 22 16.78 -1.32 3.50
N THR A 23 16.71 -2.63 3.72
CA THR A 23 16.81 -3.62 2.62
C THR A 23 15.51 -3.79 1.87
N GLU A 24 14.41 -3.28 2.39
CA GLU A 24 13.10 -3.36 1.75
C GLU A 24 12.89 -2.18 0.80
N VAL A 25 12.18 -2.44 -0.31
CA VAL A 25 11.79 -1.39 -1.25
C VAL A 25 10.63 -0.62 -0.65
N THR A 26 10.85 0.64 -0.33
CA THR A 26 9.84 1.52 0.27
C THR A 26 9.62 2.71 -0.65
N VAL A 27 8.36 2.96 -0.99
CA VAL A 27 7.98 4.11 -1.82
C VAL A 27 6.99 4.99 -1.05
N THR A 28 6.94 6.27 -1.41
CA THR A 28 5.97 7.20 -0.84
C THR A 28 4.99 7.62 -1.92
N ASP A 29 3.75 7.86 -1.54
CA ASP A 29 2.72 8.27 -2.48
C ASP A 29 1.68 9.14 -1.75
N GLU A 30 0.92 9.90 -2.51
CA GLU A 30 -0.17 10.72 -1.98
C GLU A 30 -1.53 10.16 -2.37
N GLU A 31 -1.57 9.13 -3.21
CA GLU A 31 -2.82 8.53 -3.64
C GLU A 31 -3.46 7.74 -2.51
N ARG A 32 -4.66 8.16 -2.10
CA ARG A 32 -5.36 7.54 -0.99
C ARG A 32 -6.43 6.55 -1.42
N PHE A 33 -6.79 6.52 -2.70
CA PHE A 33 -7.72 5.52 -3.20
C PHE A 33 -6.96 4.23 -3.47
N LEU A 34 -7.12 3.23 -2.60
CA LEU A 34 -6.32 2.01 -2.62
C LEU A 34 -6.29 1.31 -3.99
N PRO A 35 -7.41 1.17 -4.73
CA PRO A 35 -7.36 0.54 -6.06
C PRO A 35 -6.40 1.26 -7.02
N LYS A 36 -6.44 2.59 -7.08
CA LYS A 36 -5.53 3.35 -7.93
C LYS A 36 -4.08 3.21 -7.48
N LEU A 37 -3.85 3.19 -6.17
CA LEU A 37 -2.52 3.01 -5.61
C LEU A 37 -1.91 1.68 -6.04
N LEU A 38 -2.67 0.60 -5.91
CA LEU A 38 -2.20 -0.74 -6.26
C LEU A 38 -1.98 -0.92 -7.75
N VAL A 39 -2.79 -0.30 -8.60
CA VAL A 39 -2.57 -0.32 -10.05
C VAL A 39 -1.34 0.49 -10.42
N LYS A 40 -1.17 1.66 -9.81
CA LYS A 40 -0.02 2.53 -10.05
C LYS A 40 1.30 1.83 -9.73
N HIS A 41 1.32 1.02 -8.68
CA HIS A 41 2.51 0.28 -8.27
C HIS A 41 2.55 -1.16 -8.79
N GLU A 42 1.75 -1.45 -9.84
CA GLU A 42 1.81 -2.68 -10.62
C GLU A 42 1.38 -3.96 -9.89
N PHE A 43 0.62 -3.84 -8.80
CA PHE A 43 0.04 -5.01 -8.13
C PHE A 43 -1.15 -5.58 -8.90
N PHE A 44 -1.85 -4.74 -9.67
CA PHE A 44 -2.95 -5.13 -10.54
C PHE A 44 -2.80 -4.42 -11.87
N LYS A 45 -3.33 -5.02 -12.94
CA LYS A 45 -3.28 -4.45 -14.29
C LYS A 45 -4.27 -3.30 -14.46
N SER A 46 -5.40 -3.35 -13.74
CA SER A 46 -6.44 -2.32 -13.83
C SER A 46 -7.28 -2.32 -12.57
N THR A 47 -7.99 -1.22 -12.34
CA THR A 47 -8.91 -1.13 -11.20
C THR A 47 -10.09 -2.08 -11.37
N SER A 48 -10.49 -2.36 -12.62
CA SER A 48 -11.55 -3.32 -12.90
C SER A 48 -11.17 -4.73 -12.47
N GLN A 49 -9.92 -5.13 -12.73
CA GLN A 49 -9.41 -6.43 -12.30
C GLN A 49 -9.42 -6.55 -10.77
N LEU A 50 -8.97 -5.51 -10.08
CA LEU A 50 -8.96 -5.47 -8.63
C LEU A 50 -10.39 -5.59 -8.08
N ARG A 51 -11.33 -4.83 -8.63
CA ARG A 51 -12.72 -4.84 -8.18
C ARG A 51 -13.34 -6.22 -8.34
N LYS A 52 -13.03 -6.90 -9.43
CA LYS A 52 -13.55 -8.23 -9.71
C LYS A 52 -12.98 -9.31 -8.79
N ASN A 53 -11.68 -9.25 -8.53
CA ASN A 53 -10.95 -10.30 -7.81
C ASN A 53 -10.76 -10.01 -6.31
N ARG A 54 -10.68 -8.76 -5.93
CA ARG A 54 -10.41 -8.34 -4.56
C ARG A 54 -11.22 -7.10 -4.20
N SER A 55 -12.55 -7.25 -4.18
CA SER A 55 -13.45 -6.14 -3.86
C SER A 55 -13.26 -5.59 -2.44
N ASP A 56 -12.67 -6.38 -1.54
CA ASP A 56 -12.32 -5.95 -0.18
C ASP A 56 -11.29 -4.81 -0.17
N LEU A 57 -10.53 -4.64 -1.26
CA LEU A 57 -9.53 -3.58 -1.40
C LEU A 57 -10.11 -2.31 -2.03
N TRP A 58 -11.39 -2.30 -2.35
CA TRP A 58 -12.05 -1.12 -2.93
C TRP A 58 -12.45 -0.14 -1.83
N ARG A 59 -11.48 0.65 -1.39
CA ARG A 59 -11.67 1.60 -0.29
C ARG A 59 -10.65 2.74 -0.36
N THR A 60 -10.92 3.82 0.39
CA THR A 60 -10.05 4.97 0.48
C THR A 60 -9.28 4.94 1.81
N LEU A 61 -7.99 5.26 1.76
CA LEU A 61 -7.11 5.30 2.93
C LEU A 61 -7.22 6.68 3.60
N ASP A 62 -8.30 6.89 4.33
CA ASP A 62 -8.63 8.19 4.92
C ASP A 62 -8.31 8.32 6.41
N LYS A 63 -7.76 7.27 7.01
CA LYS A 63 -7.40 7.25 8.43
C LYS A 63 -5.96 6.81 8.61
N LEU A 64 -5.35 7.23 9.71
CA LEU A 64 -4.05 6.74 10.10
C LEU A 64 -4.13 5.22 10.28
N ASP A 65 -3.25 4.48 9.61
CA ASP A 65 -3.30 3.03 9.63
C ASP A 65 -1.95 2.43 9.28
N PHE A 66 -1.80 1.16 9.61
CA PHE A 66 -0.65 0.34 9.26
C PHE A 66 -1.16 -1.06 9.03
N GLU A 67 -1.17 -1.51 7.78
CA GLU A 67 -1.74 -2.81 7.45
C GLU A 67 -0.92 -3.55 6.40
N GLU A 68 -1.03 -4.88 6.41
CA GLU A 68 -0.44 -5.73 5.40
C GLU A 68 -1.53 -6.18 4.43
N ILE A 69 -1.26 -6.04 3.14
CA ILE A 69 -2.15 -6.52 2.09
C ILE A 69 -1.46 -7.66 1.36
N LYS A 70 -2.13 -8.82 1.30
CA LYS A 70 -1.64 -9.99 0.58
C LYS A 70 -2.35 -10.10 -0.75
N ILE A 71 -1.58 -10.21 -1.83
CA ILE A 71 -2.10 -10.29 -3.19
C ILE A 71 -1.43 -11.48 -3.88
N GLY A 72 -2.10 -12.64 -3.87
CA GLY A 72 -1.51 -13.88 -4.38
C GLY A 72 -0.29 -14.26 -3.55
N HIS A 73 0.87 -14.37 -4.20
CA HIS A 73 2.14 -14.68 -3.52
C HIS A 73 2.89 -13.43 -3.06
N LYS A 74 2.32 -12.24 -3.30
CA LYS A 74 2.94 -10.97 -3.00
C LYS A 74 2.32 -10.37 -1.75
N ARG A 75 3.07 -9.52 -1.06
CA ARG A 75 2.52 -8.76 0.05
C ARG A 75 3.13 -7.37 0.06
N VAL A 76 2.35 -6.41 0.54
CA VAL A 76 2.79 -5.03 0.68
C VAL A 76 2.27 -4.48 2.00
N TRP A 77 3.12 -3.73 2.69
CA TRP A 77 2.73 -3.01 3.89
C TRP A 77 2.31 -1.60 3.50
N ILE A 78 1.16 -1.16 3.98
CA ILE A 78 0.65 0.18 3.73
C ILE A 78 0.70 0.96 5.04
N VAL A 79 1.45 2.05 5.05
CA VAL A 79 1.54 2.96 6.20
C VAL A 79 0.83 4.24 5.79
N VAL A 80 -0.27 4.56 6.49
CA VAL A 80 -1.06 5.77 6.19
C VAL A 80 -0.76 6.82 7.26
N GLY A 81 -0.15 7.93 6.84
CA GLY A 81 0.14 9.07 7.71
C GLY A 81 -0.80 10.24 7.42
N GLU A 82 -0.39 11.41 7.86
CA GLU A 82 -1.16 12.65 7.62
C GLU A 82 -1.00 13.21 6.22
#